data_9584c9b8f56f4f53ad224c25a9a6050a
#
_entry.id   9584c9b8f56f4f53ad224c25a9a6050a
#
_cell.length_a   1.000
_cell.length_b   1.000
_cell.length_c   1.000
_cell.angle_alpha   90.00
_cell.angle_beta   90.00
_cell.angle_gamma   90.00
#
_symmetry.space_group_name_H-M   'P 1'
#
loop_
_entity.id
_entity.type
_entity.pdbx_description
1 polymer ?
#
loop_
_entity_poly.entity_id
_entity_poly.type
_entity_poly.pdbx_seq_one_letter_code
_entity_poly.pdbx_strand_id
1 'polypeptide(L)'
;MKKTVSYSKSQLLDDLGRLALMVLASVIMAVNLKSFVQAGDLVPGGFNGLTLLIQRVALRFWGLSVPFSAINFLLNAVPAVISFKLIGKRFTLFSCVVILCTSLLTDLIPPMPFTDDVLLICIFGGLINGFAISLCLRGRATSGGTDFISIALSQQYDVDAWNYIFMGNVVMLAVSGALFGWDKALYSILFQFASTQVIKLLDPSGRRATLFIVTRRETAQAVWQQIRDTHHSATLFQGTGLYDCLLYTSDAAD
;
A
#
# COMPACT_ATOMS: atom_id res chain seq x y z
N MET A 1 -23.84 -21.16 21.13
CA MET A 1 -24.07 -19.82 21.70
C MET A 1 -23.48 -18.76 20.79
N LYS A 2 -24.31 -17.98 20.07
CA LYS A 2 -23.86 -16.85 19.28
C LYS A 2 -23.46 -15.72 20.23
N LYS A 3 -22.18 -15.41 20.36
CA LYS A 3 -21.73 -14.18 21.02
C LYS A 3 -22.24 -13.00 20.20
N THR A 4 -23.26 -12.33 20.64
CA THR A 4 -23.64 -11.00 20.17
C THR A 4 -22.50 -10.05 20.51
N VAL A 5 -21.71 -9.67 19.50
CA VAL A 5 -20.66 -8.68 19.61
C VAL A 5 -21.36 -7.34 19.84
N SER A 6 -21.40 -6.87 21.07
CA SER A 6 -21.84 -5.52 21.40
C SER A 6 -20.80 -4.54 20.86
N TYR A 7 -21.11 -3.89 19.74
CA TYR A 7 -20.27 -2.83 19.18
C TYR A 7 -20.30 -1.61 20.12
N SER A 8 -19.14 -1.24 20.66
CA SER A 8 -19.00 0.02 21.40
C SER A 8 -19.17 1.20 20.44
N LYS A 9 -19.81 2.29 20.89
CA LYS A 9 -19.96 3.54 20.09
C LYS A 9 -18.62 4.08 19.57
N SER A 10 -17.54 3.91 20.32
CA SER A 10 -16.20 4.29 19.89
C SER A 10 -15.68 3.47 18.69
N GLN A 11 -15.97 2.17 18.66
CA GLN A 11 -15.59 1.31 17.54
C GLN A 11 -16.36 1.65 16.25
N LEU A 12 -17.61 2.04 16.40
CA LEU A 12 -18.45 2.44 15.26
C LEU A 12 -17.97 3.76 14.65
N LEU A 13 -17.58 4.72 15.48
CA LEU A 13 -17.00 6.00 15.02
C LEU A 13 -15.66 5.80 14.31
N ASP A 14 -14.81 4.90 14.83
CA ASP A 14 -13.53 4.56 14.20
C ASP A 14 -13.74 3.88 12.84
N ASP A 15 -14.67 2.94 12.76
CA ASP A 15 -14.96 2.23 11.50
C ASP A 15 -15.58 3.20 10.45
N LEU A 16 -16.41 4.17 10.90
CA LEU A 16 -16.98 5.21 10.03
C LEU A 16 -15.89 6.16 9.50
N GLY A 17 -14.97 6.58 10.38
CA GLY A 17 -13.83 7.41 9.98
C GLY A 17 -12.93 6.72 8.96
N ARG A 18 -12.67 5.43 9.14
CA ARG A 18 -11.92 4.62 8.16
C ARG A 18 -12.67 4.51 6.84
N LEU A 19 -13.98 4.26 6.87
CA LEU A 19 -14.79 4.17 5.66
C LEU A 19 -14.75 5.49 4.88
N ALA A 20 -14.88 6.63 5.56
CA ALA A 20 -14.77 7.96 4.92
C ALA A 20 -13.41 8.17 4.26
N LEU A 21 -12.32 7.75 4.92
CA LEU A 21 -10.97 7.79 4.39
C LEU A 21 -10.81 6.93 3.12
N MET A 22 -11.40 5.75 3.11
CA MET A 22 -11.39 4.83 1.97
C MET A 22 -12.18 5.37 0.79
N VAL A 23 -13.36 5.94 1.03
CA VAL A 23 -14.16 6.58 -0.03
C VAL A 23 -13.40 7.76 -0.62
N LEU A 24 -12.79 8.61 0.23
CA LEU A 24 -11.96 9.72 -0.24
C LEU A 24 -10.77 9.23 -1.08
N ALA A 25 -10.05 8.21 -0.61
CA ALA A 25 -8.94 7.61 -1.36
C ALA A 25 -9.42 7.05 -2.71
N SER A 26 -10.57 6.37 -2.73
CA SER A 26 -11.15 5.81 -3.96
C SER A 26 -11.51 6.88 -4.98
N VAL A 27 -12.07 8.01 -4.52
CA VAL A 27 -12.37 9.16 -5.38
C VAL A 27 -11.08 9.74 -5.97
N ILE A 28 -10.06 9.98 -5.12
CA ILE A 28 -8.76 10.49 -5.57
C ILE A 28 -8.13 9.54 -6.60
N MET A 29 -8.16 8.23 -6.36
CA MET A 29 -7.63 7.23 -7.29
C MET A 29 -8.38 7.21 -8.61
N ALA A 30 -9.71 7.25 -8.60
CA ALA A 30 -10.52 7.23 -9.81
C ALA A 30 -10.31 8.49 -10.66
N VAL A 31 -10.27 9.67 -10.01
CA VAL A 31 -9.95 10.93 -10.68
C VAL A 31 -8.54 10.89 -11.26
N ASN A 32 -7.56 10.41 -10.50
CA ASN A 32 -6.17 10.29 -10.98
C ASN A 32 -6.06 9.36 -12.19
N LEU A 33 -6.75 8.20 -12.17
CA LEU A 33 -6.79 7.28 -13.32
C LEU A 33 -7.36 7.95 -14.58
N LYS A 34 -8.40 8.76 -14.43
CA LYS A 34 -9.06 9.43 -15.57
C LYS A 34 -8.31 10.66 -16.05
N SER A 35 -7.78 11.47 -15.13
CA SER A 35 -7.23 12.79 -15.45
C SER A 35 -5.75 12.75 -15.80
N PHE A 36 -5.00 11.80 -15.23
CA PHE A 36 -3.56 11.68 -15.46
C PHE A 36 -3.22 10.39 -16.21
N VAL A 37 -3.57 9.22 -15.68
CA VAL A 37 -3.11 7.94 -16.23
C VAL A 37 -3.66 7.70 -17.64
N GLN A 38 -4.96 7.87 -17.84
CA GLN A 38 -5.57 7.71 -19.17
C GLN A 38 -5.21 8.86 -20.11
N ALA A 39 -5.09 10.10 -19.62
CA ALA A 39 -4.70 11.26 -20.41
C ALA A 39 -3.25 11.10 -20.96
N GLY A 40 -2.31 10.64 -20.13
CA GLY A 40 -0.94 10.38 -20.55
C GLY A 40 -0.74 9.04 -21.27
N ASP A 41 -1.82 8.28 -21.44
CA ASP A 41 -1.77 6.92 -21.99
C ASP A 41 -0.76 6.02 -21.24
N LEU A 42 -0.67 6.22 -19.91
CA LEU A 42 0.22 5.49 -19.03
C LEU A 42 -0.37 4.16 -18.57
N VAL A 43 0.48 3.29 -18.08
CA VAL A 43 0.10 2.06 -17.40
C VAL A 43 0.63 2.13 -15.97
N PRO A 44 -0.22 2.40 -14.96
CA PRO A 44 0.20 2.39 -13.57
C PRO A 44 0.65 0.98 -13.18
N GLY A 45 1.40 0.87 -12.10
CA GLY A 45 1.77 -0.44 -11.58
C GLY A 45 0.60 -1.19 -10.96
N GLY A 46 0.85 -2.44 -10.64
CA GLY A 46 -0.12 -3.29 -9.96
C GLY A 46 -1.28 -3.76 -10.83
N PHE A 47 -2.34 -4.23 -10.20
CA PHE A 47 -3.49 -4.78 -10.93
C PHE A 47 -4.31 -3.71 -11.65
N ASN A 48 -4.29 -2.47 -11.18
CA ASN A 48 -4.89 -1.36 -11.92
C ASN A 48 -4.20 -1.17 -13.28
N GLY A 49 -2.86 -1.26 -13.30
CA GLY A 49 -2.11 -1.21 -14.54
C GLY A 49 -2.34 -2.42 -15.43
N LEU A 50 -2.36 -3.61 -14.84
CA LEU A 50 -2.66 -4.84 -15.57
C LEU A 50 -4.07 -4.78 -16.18
N THR A 51 -5.05 -4.22 -15.45
CA THR A 51 -6.41 -4.00 -15.95
C THR A 51 -6.41 -3.10 -17.18
N LEU A 52 -5.73 -1.95 -17.13
CA LEU A 52 -5.62 -1.04 -18.27
C LEU A 52 -4.87 -1.67 -19.44
N LEU A 53 -3.82 -2.44 -19.16
CA LEU A 53 -3.09 -3.16 -20.20
C LEU A 53 -3.99 -4.19 -20.89
N ILE A 54 -4.75 -4.98 -20.15
CA ILE A 54 -5.72 -5.94 -20.71
C ILE A 54 -6.79 -5.22 -21.52
N GLN A 55 -7.34 -4.08 -21.02
CA GLN A 55 -8.30 -3.29 -21.79
C GLN A 55 -7.73 -2.84 -23.15
N ARG A 56 -6.49 -2.34 -23.15
CA ARG A 56 -5.83 -1.89 -24.39
C ARG A 56 -5.57 -3.04 -25.37
N VAL A 57 -5.11 -4.18 -24.84
CA VAL A 57 -4.91 -5.39 -25.65
C VAL A 57 -6.24 -5.87 -26.24
N ALA A 58 -7.30 -5.94 -25.41
CA ALA A 58 -8.64 -6.33 -25.85
C ALA A 58 -9.18 -5.41 -26.94
N LEU A 59 -9.03 -4.10 -26.78
CA LEU A 59 -9.46 -3.13 -27.75
C LEU A 59 -8.65 -3.20 -29.06
N ARG A 60 -7.31 -3.34 -28.96
CA ARG A 60 -6.42 -3.32 -30.13
C ARG A 60 -6.51 -4.59 -30.97
N PHE A 61 -6.58 -5.75 -30.34
CA PHE A 61 -6.52 -7.05 -31.06
C PHE A 61 -7.88 -7.67 -31.33
N TRP A 62 -8.89 -7.37 -30.49
CA TRP A 62 -10.24 -7.96 -30.63
C TRP A 62 -11.34 -6.92 -30.82
N GLY A 63 -11.03 -5.63 -30.78
CA GLY A 63 -12.04 -4.55 -30.89
C GLY A 63 -13.06 -4.54 -29.73
N LEU A 64 -12.76 -5.23 -28.62
CA LEU A 64 -13.66 -5.36 -27.48
C LEU A 64 -13.40 -4.25 -26.46
N SER A 65 -14.44 -3.44 -26.20
CA SER A 65 -14.44 -2.47 -25.10
C SER A 65 -14.95 -3.15 -23.82
N VAL A 66 -14.06 -3.55 -22.93
CA VAL A 66 -14.42 -4.14 -21.64
C VAL A 66 -14.34 -3.07 -20.55
N PRO A 67 -15.35 -2.95 -19.64
CA PRO A 67 -15.30 -1.97 -18.56
C PRO A 67 -14.14 -2.28 -17.59
N PHE A 68 -13.54 -1.23 -17.02
CA PHE A 68 -12.44 -1.34 -16.08
C PHE A 68 -12.82 -2.19 -14.86
N SER A 69 -14.02 -1.97 -14.33
CA SER A 69 -14.53 -2.69 -13.16
C SER A 69 -14.56 -4.19 -13.35
N ALA A 70 -15.00 -4.69 -14.51
CA ALA A 70 -15.12 -6.13 -14.77
C ALA A 70 -13.76 -6.84 -14.68
N ILE A 71 -12.73 -6.29 -15.34
CA ILE A 71 -11.40 -6.86 -15.34
C ILE A 71 -10.76 -6.71 -13.95
N ASN A 72 -10.90 -5.54 -13.33
CA ASN A 72 -10.30 -5.27 -12.03
C ASN A 72 -10.89 -6.16 -10.93
N PHE A 73 -12.20 -6.42 -10.94
CA PHE A 73 -12.82 -7.35 -9.99
C PHE A 73 -12.33 -8.78 -10.19
N LEU A 74 -12.24 -9.24 -11.43
CA LEU A 74 -11.75 -10.58 -11.73
C LEU A 74 -10.31 -10.79 -11.25
N LEU A 75 -9.43 -9.83 -11.52
CA LEU A 75 -8.03 -9.88 -11.10
C LEU A 75 -7.89 -9.84 -9.59
N ASN A 76 -8.67 -9.00 -8.90
CA ASN A 76 -8.59 -8.86 -7.45
C ASN A 76 -9.28 -9.97 -6.66
N ALA A 77 -10.11 -10.80 -7.30
CA ALA A 77 -10.83 -11.88 -6.61
C ALA A 77 -9.88 -12.88 -5.92
N VAL A 78 -8.83 -13.29 -6.61
CA VAL A 78 -7.85 -14.26 -6.06
C VAL A 78 -7.07 -13.66 -4.88
N PRO A 79 -6.41 -12.48 -5.00
CA PRO A 79 -5.73 -11.86 -3.85
C PRO A 79 -6.65 -11.56 -2.69
N ALA A 80 -7.90 -11.17 -2.93
CA ALA A 80 -8.87 -10.91 -1.87
C ALA A 80 -9.18 -12.18 -1.06
N VAL A 81 -9.37 -13.33 -1.72
CA VAL A 81 -9.59 -14.61 -1.04
C VAL A 81 -8.37 -15.03 -0.23
N ILE A 82 -7.16 -14.84 -0.78
CA ILE A 82 -5.90 -15.14 -0.07
C ILE A 82 -5.74 -14.22 1.13
N SER A 83 -5.94 -12.91 0.95
CA SER A 83 -5.85 -11.91 2.01
C SER A 83 -6.86 -12.15 3.14
N PHE A 84 -8.06 -12.62 2.82
CA PHE A 84 -9.07 -12.97 3.81
C PHE A 84 -8.61 -14.05 4.79
N LYS A 85 -7.76 -14.97 4.32
CA LYS A 85 -7.19 -16.04 5.15
C LYS A 85 -5.91 -15.63 5.87
N LEU A 86 -5.03 -14.87 5.20
CA LEU A 86 -3.68 -14.55 5.70
C LEU A 86 -3.64 -13.29 6.56
N ILE A 87 -4.32 -12.22 6.16
CA ILE A 87 -4.22 -10.91 6.82
C ILE A 87 -5.40 -10.70 7.78
N GLY A 88 -6.61 -10.97 7.32
CA GLY A 88 -7.80 -10.91 8.16
C GLY A 88 -9.05 -10.33 7.51
N LYS A 89 -10.20 -10.70 8.08
CA LYS A 89 -11.52 -10.40 7.51
C LYS A 89 -11.83 -8.90 7.39
N ARG A 90 -11.50 -8.11 8.43
CA ARG A 90 -11.77 -6.67 8.43
C ARG A 90 -10.97 -5.93 7.38
N PHE A 91 -9.67 -6.21 7.32
CA PHE A 91 -8.78 -5.63 6.33
C PHE A 91 -9.26 -5.91 4.90
N THR A 92 -9.57 -7.17 4.60
CA THR A 92 -10.02 -7.57 3.26
C THR A 92 -11.36 -6.96 2.89
N LEU A 93 -12.33 -6.90 3.82
CA LEU A 93 -13.64 -6.29 3.55
C LEU A 93 -13.51 -4.80 3.22
N PHE A 94 -12.73 -4.06 3.99
CA PHE A 94 -12.47 -2.65 3.72
C PHE A 94 -11.73 -2.44 2.39
N SER A 95 -10.77 -3.30 2.07
CA SER A 95 -10.08 -3.26 0.77
C SER A 95 -11.02 -3.58 -0.40
N CYS A 96 -11.95 -4.52 -0.22
CA CYS A 96 -12.98 -4.78 -1.23
C CYS A 96 -13.87 -3.54 -1.48
N VAL A 97 -14.18 -2.75 -0.43
CA VAL A 97 -14.91 -1.48 -0.60
C VAL A 97 -14.09 -0.49 -1.44
N VAL A 98 -12.79 -0.36 -1.17
CA VAL A 98 -11.91 0.52 -1.97
C VAL A 98 -11.88 0.08 -3.43
N ILE A 99 -11.66 -1.22 -3.70
CA ILE A 99 -11.61 -1.77 -5.05
C ILE A 99 -12.94 -1.52 -5.79
N LEU A 100 -14.06 -1.75 -5.11
CA LEU A 100 -15.39 -1.57 -5.66
C LEU A 100 -15.67 -0.10 -5.97
N CYS A 101 -15.43 0.80 -5.02
CA CYS A 101 -15.63 2.23 -5.21
C CYS A 101 -14.71 2.78 -6.30
N THR A 102 -13.42 2.47 -6.28
CA THR A 102 -12.46 2.95 -7.29
C THR A 102 -12.85 2.46 -8.68
N SER A 103 -13.20 1.19 -8.81
CA SER A 103 -13.55 0.60 -10.11
C SER A 103 -14.81 1.21 -10.69
N LEU A 104 -15.89 1.31 -9.91
CA LEU A 104 -17.14 1.90 -10.35
C LEU A 104 -16.98 3.39 -10.68
N LEU A 105 -16.28 4.15 -9.82
CA LEU A 105 -16.04 5.57 -10.07
C LEU A 105 -15.19 5.77 -11.33
N THR A 106 -14.20 4.89 -11.58
CA THR A 106 -13.39 4.96 -12.80
C THR A 106 -14.24 4.76 -14.06
N ASP A 107 -15.24 3.89 -14.03
CA ASP A 107 -16.14 3.71 -15.18
C ASP A 107 -17.14 4.87 -15.35
N LEU A 108 -17.56 5.49 -14.23
CA LEU A 108 -18.55 6.59 -14.23
C LEU A 108 -17.95 7.96 -14.59
N ILE A 109 -16.71 8.24 -14.13
CA ILE A 109 -16.07 9.54 -14.35
C ILE A 109 -15.61 9.65 -15.82
N PRO A 110 -16.01 10.71 -16.55
CA PRO A 110 -15.48 10.94 -17.89
C PRO A 110 -13.99 11.30 -17.86
N PRO A 111 -13.25 11.10 -18.96
CA PRO A 111 -11.87 11.57 -19.06
C PRO A 111 -11.80 13.10 -18.92
N MET A 112 -10.96 13.58 -18.00
CA MET A 112 -10.77 15.01 -17.72
C MET A 112 -9.27 15.32 -17.65
N PRO A 113 -8.58 15.46 -18.80
CA PRO A 113 -7.14 15.74 -18.81
C PRO A 113 -6.89 17.14 -18.21
N PHE A 114 -5.96 17.23 -17.26
CA PHE A 114 -5.51 18.49 -16.68
C PHE A 114 -4.39 19.15 -17.49
N THR A 115 -3.60 18.35 -18.18
CA THR A 115 -2.45 18.78 -18.97
C THR A 115 -2.13 17.75 -20.04
N ASP A 116 -1.50 18.21 -21.12
CA ASP A 116 -1.00 17.34 -22.18
C ASP A 116 0.49 17.00 -22.02
N ASP A 117 1.18 17.62 -21.04
CA ASP A 117 2.58 17.33 -20.75
C ASP A 117 2.70 16.00 -20.01
N VAL A 118 3.23 14.99 -20.72
CA VAL A 118 3.37 13.63 -20.21
C VAL A 118 4.30 13.56 -19.00
N LEU A 119 5.32 14.42 -18.92
CA LEU A 119 6.23 14.45 -17.78
C LEU A 119 5.52 14.94 -16.52
N LEU A 120 4.74 16.02 -16.63
CA LEU A 120 3.91 16.50 -15.51
C LEU A 120 2.88 15.46 -15.10
N ILE A 121 2.26 14.79 -16.07
CA ILE A 121 1.32 13.69 -15.82
C ILE A 121 1.98 12.58 -15.01
N CYS A 122 3.20 12.17 -15.37
CA CYS A 122 3.93 11.11 -14.66
C CYS A 122 4.26 11.48 -13.23
N ILE A 123 4.79 12.68 -13.01
CA ILE A 123 5.24 13.13 -11.69
C ILE A 123 4.03 13.35 -10.79
N PHE A 124 3.13 14.24 -11.17
CA PHE A 124 1.98 14.59 -10.33
C PHE A 124 0.97 13.48 -10.20
N GLY A 125 0.68 12.76 -11.28
CA GLY A 125 -0.17 11.59 -11.24
C GLY A 125 0.42 10.49 -10.33
N GLY A 126 1.73 10.27 -10.38
CA GLY A 126 2.43 9.36 -9.48
C GLY A 126 2.36 9.79 -8.01
N LEU A 127 2.60 11.06 -7.72
CA LEU A 127 2.49 11.61 -6.36
C LEU A 127 1.09 11.45 -5.80
N ILE A 128 0.06 11.82 -6.58
CA ILE A 128 -1.36 11.67 -6.19
C ILE A 128 -1.72 10.20 -5.98
N ASN A 129 -1.25 9.31 -6.85
CA ASN A 129 -1.48 7.88 -6.71
C ASN A 129 -0.87 7.32 -5.42
N GLY A 130 0.39 7.65 -5.14
CA GLY A 130 1.07 7.25 -3.91
C GLY A 130 0.39 7.79 -2.65
N PHE A 131 -0.09 9.04 -2.69
CA PHE A 131 -0.86 9.64 -1.61
C PHE A 131 -2.19 8.89 -1.37
N ALA A 132 -2.95 8.60 -2.42
CA ALA A 132 -4.20 7.87 -2.31
C ALA A 132 -4.02 6.46 -1.75
N ILE A 133 -2.99 5.72 -2.20
CA ILE A 133 -2.64 4.41 -1.65
C ILE A 133 -2.27 4.54 -0.16
N SER A 134 -1.50 5.55 0.22
CA SER A 134 -1.12 5.79 1.62
C SER A 134 -2.32 6.10 2.52
N LEU A 135 -3.34 6.77 1.99
CA LEU A 135 -4.61 6.98 2.71
C LEU A 135 -5.33 5.64 2.95
N CYS A 136 -5.36 4.75 1.95
CA CYS A 136 -5.91 3.40 2.13
C CYS A 136 -5.17 2.64 3.23
N LEU A 137 -3.83 2.65 3.22
CA LEU A 137 -3.01 1.98 4.23
C LEU A 137 -3.25 2.52 5.65
N ARG A 138 -3.38 3.84 5.80
CA ARG A 138 -3.76 4.46 7.08
C ARG A 138 -5.15 4.02 7.55
N GLY A 139 -6.09 3.81 6.63
CA GLY A 139 -7.41 3.25 6.90
C GLY A 139 -7.39 1.75 7.21
N ARG A 140 -6.22 1.11 7.21
CA ARG A 140 -6.05 -0.36 7.30
C ARG A 140 -6.79 -1.09 6.20
N ALA A 141 -6.68 -0.59 4.99
CA ALA A 141 -7.14 -1.18 3.75
C ALA A 141 -6.07 -1.02 2.66
N THR A 142 -6.29 -1.61 1.52
CA THR A 142 -5.41 -1.46 0.35
C THR A 142 -6.24 -1.16 -0.89
N SER A 143 -5.57 -0.61 -1.91
CA SER A 143 -6.14 -0.40 -3.25
C SER A 143 -6.38 -1.71 -4.02
N GLY A 144 -5.91 -2.83 -3.49
CA GLY A 144 -6.04 -4.15 -4.08
C GLY A 144 -4.78 -4.66 -4.77
N GLY A 145 -4.91 -5.80 -5.45
CA GLY A 145 -3.87 -6.34 -6.34
C GLY A 145 -2.55 -6.65 -5.65
N THR A 146 -1.49 -6.10 -6.21
CA THR A 146 -0.12 -6.26 -5.71
C THR A 146 0.08 -5.73 -4.29
N ASP A 147 -0.74 -4.77 -3.85
CA ASP A 147 -0.64 -4.23 -2.50
C ASP A 147 -1.03 -5.27 -1.45
N PHE A 148 -2.01 -6.16 -1.74
CA PHE A 148 -2.30 -7.29 -0.87
C PHE A 148 -1.08 -8.19 -0.68
N ILE A 149 -0.35 -8.43 -1.77
CA ILE A 149 0.87 -9.25 -1.75
C ILE A 149 1.96 -8.54 -0.95
N SER A 150 2.13 -7.22 -1.14
CA SER A 150 3.09 -6.41 -0.39
C SER A 150 2.88 -6.51 1.10
N ILE A 151 1.65 -6.28 1.54
CA ILE A 151 1.31 -6.29 2.96
C ILE A 151 1.46 -7.69 3.55
N ALA A 152 1.03 -8.74 2.83
CA ALA A 152 1.18 -10.11 3.29
C ALA A 152 2.66 -10.51 3.44
N LEU A 153 3.51 -10.17 2.46
CA LEU A 153 4.95 -10.41 2.52
C LEU A 153 5.62 -9.60 3.65
N SER A 154 5.29 -8.32 3.78
CA SER A 154 5.85 -7.47 4.83
C SER A 154 5.50 -7.99 6.22
N GLN A 155 4.27 -8.45 6.43
CA GLN A 155 3.83 -8.99 7.72
C GLN A 155 4.41 -10.38 8.03
N GLN A 156 4.58 -11.22 7.01
CA GLN A 156 5.03 -12.60 7.22
C GLN A 156 6.55 -12.75 7.27
N TYR A 157 7.28 -11.96 6.45
CA TYR A 157 8.73 -12.11 6.28
C TYR A 157 9.52 -10.92 6.79
N ASP A 158 8.85 -9.87 7.27
CA ASP A 158 9.48 -8.66 7.82
C ASP A 158 10.42 -7.95 6.82
N VAL A 159 10.04 -7.95 5.52
CA VAL A 159 10.81 -7.35 4.43
C VAL A 159 10.09 -6.14 3.84
N ASP A 160 10.86 -5.18 3.28
CA ASP A 160 10.29 -4.09 2.47
C ASP A 160 9.82 -4.63 1.12
N ALA A 161 8.58 -5.11 1.08
CA ALA A 161 8.01 -5.73 -0.10
C ALA A 161 7.72 -4.74 -1.24
N TRP A 162 7.70 -3.44 -0.97
CA TRP A 162 7.43 -2.41 -1.99
C TRP A 162 8.49 -2.38 -3.10
N ASN A 163 9.75 -2.67 -2.77
CA ASN A 163 10.82 -2.77 -3.77
C ASN A 163 10.60 -3.95 -4.72
N TYR A 164 10.20 -5.11 -4.19
CA TYR A 164 9.92 -6.31 -5.01
C TYR A 164 8.72 -6.09 -5.94
N ILE A 165 7.69 -5.41 -5.45
CA ILE A 165 6.53 -5.04 -6.26
C ILE A 165 6.91 -4.04 -7.35
N PHE A 166 7.72 -3.05 -7.02
CA PHE A 166 8.25 -2.12 -8.02
C PHE A 166 8.99 -2.87 -9.13
N MET A 167 9.88 -3.80 -8.79
CA MET A 167 10.60 -4.63 -9.77
C MET A 167 9.64 -5.46 -10.64
N GLY A 168 8.65 -6.11 -10.05
CA GLY A 168 7.62 -6.86 -10.79
C GLY A 168 6.81 -5.97 -11.73
N ASN A 169 6.47 -4.76 -11.29
CA ASN A 169 5.79 -3.78 -12.13
C ASN A 169 6.67 -3.31 -13.29
N VAL A 170 7.97 -3.12 -13.08
CA VAL A 170 8.90 -2.77 -14.17
C VAL A 170 8.91 -3.84 -15.26
N VAL A 171 8.91 -5.12 -14.90
CA VAL A 171 8.80 -6.23 -15.87
C VAL A 171 7.48 -6.13 -16.67
N MET A 172 6.35 -5.91 -15.98
CA MET A 172 5.04 -5.72 -16.64
C MET A 172 5.07 -4.52 -17.60
N LEU A 173 5.69 -3.42 -17.18
CA LEU A 173 5.81 -2.21 -17.98
C LEU A 173 6.75 -2.40 -19.19
N ALA A 174 7.79 -3.23 -19.06
CA ALA A 174 8.65 -3.60 -20.18
C ALA A 174 7.87 -4.37 -21.27
N VAL A 175 7.01 -5.30 -20.86
CA VAL A 175 6.08 -5.99 -21.77
C VAL A 175 5.12 -4.99 -22.44
N SER A 176 4.58 -4.05 -21.67
CA SER A 176 3.75 -2.96 -22.22
C SER A 176 4.51 -2.13 -23.24
N GLY A 177 5.79 -1.82 -22.97
CA GLY A 177 6.66 -1.09 -23.89
C GLY A 177 6.89 -1.80 -25.21
N ALA A 178 7.09 -3.11 -25.19
CA ALA A 178 7.24 -3.92 -26.39
C ALA A 178 5.95 -3.96 -27.25
N LEU A 179 4.77 -3.86 -26.61
CA LEU A 179 3.48 -3.92 -27.31
C LEU A 179 2.96 -2.56 -27.77
N PHE A 180 3.20 -1.49 -27.00
CA PHE A 180 2.58 -0.18 -27.20
C PHE A 180 3.55 0.99 -27.36
N GLY A 181 4.85 0.74 -27.30
CA GLY A 181 5.91 1.74 -27.44
C GLY A 181 6.68 2.02 -26.16
N TRP A 182 7.98 2.18 -26.30
CA TRP A 182 8.91 2.33 -25.17
C TRP A 182 8.76 3.65 -24.42
N ASP A 183 8.42 4.75 -25.12
CA ASP A 183 8.27 6.07 -24.49
C ASP A 183 7.22 6.03 -23.37
N LYS A 184 6.05 5.45 -23.65
CA LYS A 184 4.96 5.32 -22.68
C LYS A 184 5.30 4.40 -21.51
N ALA A 185 6.09 3.35 -21.77
CA ALA A 185 6.54 2.45 -20.72
C ALA A 185 7.54 3.15 -19.79
N LEU A 186 8.49 3.91 -20.32
CA LEU A 186 9.46 4.66 -19.53
C LEU A 186 8.77 5.72 -18.66
N TYR A 187 7.83 6.47 -19.22
CA TYR A 187 7.01 7.39 -18.45
C TYR A 187 6.17 6.69 -17.38
N SER A 188 5.65 5.49 -17.66
CA SER A 188 4.93 4.69 -16.67
C SER A 188 5.83 4.19 -15.52
N ILE A 189 7.10 3.87 -15.82
CA ILE A 189 8.10 3.55 -14.79
C ILE A 189 8.35 4.77 -13.90
N LEU A 190 8.48 5.97 -14.48
CA LEU A 190 8.65 7.20 -13.72
C LEU A 190 7.45 7.49 -12.80
N PHE A 191 6.23 7.33 -13.32
CA PHE A 191 4.98 7.42 -12.55
C PHE A 191 5.00 6.45 -11.36
N GLN A 192 5.33 5.18 -11.62
CA GLN A 192 5.38 4.14 -10.60
C GLN A 192 6.46 4.41 -9.55
N PHE A 193 7.61 4.92 -9.98
CA PHE A 193 8.68 5.32 -9.07
C PHE A 193 8.23 6.44 -8.15
N ALA A 194 7.65 7.52 -8.68
CA ALA A 194 7.12 8.64 -7.89
C ALA A 194 6.08 8.15 -6.88
N SER A 195 5.13 7.31 -7.31
CA SER A 195 4.12 6.71 -6.44
C SER A 195 4.74 5.89 -5.30
N THR A 196 5.71 5.04 -5.62
CA THR A 196 6.38 4.19 -4.62
C THR A 196 7.15 5.00 -3.59
N GLN A 197 7.81 6.11 -3.98
CA GLN A 197 8.50 6.98 -3.02
C GLN A 197 7.54 7.66 -2.05
N VAL A 198 6.37 8.11 -2.52
CA VAL A 198 5.34 8.69 -1.65
C VAL A 198 4.79 7.64 -0.67
N ILE A 199 4.52 6.43 -1.16
CA ILE A 199 4.06 5.34 -0.28
C ILE A 199 5.09 5.09 0.83
N LYS A 200 6.36 4.91 0.50
CA LYS A 200 7.44 4.69 1.48
C LYS A 200 7.57 5.82 2.50
N LEU A 201 7.39 7.05 2.06
CA LEU A 201 7.46 8.22 2.94
C LEU A 201 6.28 8.28 3.92
N LEU A 202 5.09 7.92 3.46
CA LEU A 202 3.84 8.07 4.21
C LEU A 202 3.36 6.79 4.89
N ASP A 203 3.90 5.62 4.51
CA ASP A 203 3.50 4.32 5.08
C ASP A 203 3.95 4.20 6.54
N PRO A 204 3.02 4.08 7.48
CA PRO A 204 3.36 3.93 8.89
C PRO A 204 3.86 2.52 9.24
N SER A 205 3.61 1.52 8.41
CA SER A 205 3.93 0.11 8.70
C SER A 205 5.42 -0.22 8.63
N GLY A 206 6.21 0.59 7.92
CA GLY A 206 7.67 0.44 7.83
C GLY A 206 8.45 1.13 8.97
N ARG A 207 7.78 1.93 9.81
CA ARG A 207 8.46 2.65 10.90
C ARG A 207 8.62 1.74 12.11
N ARG A 208 9.83 1.23 12.30
CA ARG A 208 10.22 0.53 13.52
C ARG A 208 10.80 1.55 14.49
N ALA A 209 10.31 1.56 15.71
CA ALA A 209 10.94 2.28 16.80
C ALA A 209 11.81 1.30 17.58
N THR A 210 13.09 1.61 17.71
CA THR A 210 14.01 0.90 18.60
C THR A 210 14.12 1.71 19.88
N LEU A 211 13.80 1.12 21.00
CA LEU A 211 13.93 1.76 22.29
C LEU A 211 15.19 1.23 22.97
N PHE A 212 16.14 2.09 23.24
CA PHE A 212 17.31 1.77 24.03
C PHE A 212 17.05 2.20 25.48
N ILE A 213 17.15 1.25 26.40
CA ILE A 213 16.99 1.48 27.84
C ILE A 213 18.32 1.16 28.51
N VAL A 214 19.00 2.20 28.97
CA VAL A 214 20.21 2.05 29.76
C VAL A 214 19.83 1.97 31.23
N THR A 215 20.20 0.89 31.90
CA THR A 215 19.83 0.64 33.29
C THR A 215 20.93 -0.09 34.03
N ARG A 216 20.91 -0.06 35.35
CA ARG A 216 21.86 -0.83 36.18
C ARG A 216 21.46 -2.30 36.14
N ARG A 217 22.47 -3.18 36.32
CA ARG A 217 22.29 -4.64 36.31
C ARG A 217 21.17 -5.10 37.27
N GLU A 218 21.10 -4.46 38.44
CA GLU A 218 20.12 -4.79 39.48
C GLU A 218 18.66 -4.53 39.06
N THR A 219 18.44 -3.50 38.26
CA THR A 219 17.12 -3.07 37.81
C THR A 219 16.71 -3.70 36.47
N ALA A 220 17.63 -4.36 35.76
CA ALA A 220 17.38 -4.96 34.46
C ALA A 220 16.24 -5.99 34.46
N GLN A 221 16.12 -6.78 35.52
CA GLN A 221 15.04 -7.77 35.63
C GLN A 221 13.67 -7.12 35.80
N ALA A 222 13.58 -6.01 36.54
CA ALA A 222 12.31 -5.30 36.73
C ALA A 222 11.87 -4.64 35.40
N VAL A 223 12.80 -4.06 34.66
CA VAL A 223 12.52 -3.51 33.31
C VAL A 223 12.07 -4.63 32.37
N TRP A 224 12.74 -5.77 32.39
CA TRP A 224 12.36 -6.93 31.57
C TRP A 224 10.95 -7.44 31.88
N GLN A 225 10.54 -7.51 33.15
CA GLN A 225 9.20 -7.93 33.51
C GLN A 225 8.14 -6.98 32.93
N GLN A 226 8.37 -5.65 33.00
CA GLN A 226 7.45 -4.68 32.41
C GLN A 226 7.36 -4.80 30.89
N ILE A 227 8.49 -5.02 30.19
CA ILE A 227 8.51 -5.21 28.73
C ILE A 227 7.75 -6.49 28.35
N ARG A 228 7.95 -7.58 29.11
CA ARG A 228 7.27 -8.86 28.85
C ARG A 228 5.75 -8.75 28.95
N ASP A 229 5.24 -7.95 29.87
CA ASP A 229 3.80 -7.74 30.03
C ASP A 229 3.17 -7.00 28.84
N THR A 230 3.97 -6.27 28.05
CA THR A 230 3.54 -5.61 26.81
C THR A 230 3.63 -6.51 25.57
N HIS A 231 4.02 -7.77 25.71
CA HIS A 231 4.25 -8.72 24.61
C HIS A 231 5.32 -8.28 23.59
N HIS A 232 6.28 -7.45 24.00
CA HIS A 232 7.42 -7.07 23.19
C HIS A 232 8.65 -7.90 23.53
N SER A 233 9.51 -8.17 22.55
CA SER A 233 10.82 -8.78 22.77
C SER A 233 11.87 -7.71 23.07
N ALA A 234 12.85 -8.05 23.92
CA ALA A 234 13.99 -7.19 24.19
C ALA A 234 15.27 -8.02 24.14
N THR A 235 16.36 -7.39 23.72
CA THR A 235 17.69 -7.97 23.76
C THR A 235 18.50 -7.25 24.81
N LEU A 236 19.11 -8.00 25.72
CA LEU A 236 19.95 -7.46 26.78
C LEU A 236 21.42 -7.49 26.32
N PHE A 237 22.05 -6.32 26.30
CA PHE A 237 23.49 -6.19 26.09
C PHE A 237 24.14 -5.76 27.39
N GLN A 238 25.34 -6.26 27.64
CA GLN A 238 26.20 -5.86 28.76
C GLN A 238 27.27 -4.93 28.21
N GLY A 239 27.30 -3.70 28.70
CA GLY A 239 28.31 -2.71 28.35
C GLY A 239 29.02 -2.17 29.58
N THR A 240 30.21 -1.62 29.41
CA THR A 240 30.95 -0.95 30.46
C THR A 240 31.04 0.53 30.14
N GLY A 241 30.55 1.38 31.04
CA GLY A 241 30.66 2.83 30.91
C GLY A 241 32.13 3.27 30.99
N LEU A 242 32.58 4.08 30.03
CA LEU A 242 33.96 4.53 29.95
C LEU A 242 34.28 5.64 30.96
N TYR A 243 33.26 6.38 31.40
CA TYR A 243 33.42 7.52 32.30
C TYR A 243 33.29 7.11 33.78
N ASP A 244 32.22 6.36 34.13
CA ASP A 244 31.93 6.00 35.52
C ASP A 244 32.22 4.53 35.86
N CYS A 245 32.86 3.76 34.97
CA CYS A 245 33.10 2.31 35.10
C CYS A 245 31.84 1.51 35.48
N LEU A 246 30.64 2.02 35.18
CA LEU A 246 29.37 1.34 35.44
C LEU A 246 29.10 0.29 34.36
N LEU A 247 28.68 -0.88 34.82
CA LEU A 247 28.25 -1.94 33.89
C LEU A 247 26.80 -1.66 33.49
N TYR A 248 26.56 -1.39 32.20
CA TYR A 248 25.24 -1.20 31.65
C TYR A 248 24.69 -2.50 31.08
N THR A 249 23.40 -2.72 31.24
CA THR A 249 22.72 -3.94 30.76
C THR A 249 22.03 -3.75 29.42
N SER A 250 22.04 -2.53 28.88
CA SER A 250 21.60 -2.23 27.52
C SER A 250 22.48 -1.14 26.92
N ASP A 251 22.81 -1.25 25.64
CA ASP A 251 23.50 -0.20 24.91
C ASP A 251 22.53 0.92 24.54
N ALA A 252 22.95 2.15 24.83
CA ALA A 252 22.38 3.31 24.20
C ALA A 252 23.26 3.61 22.98
N ALA A 253 22.74 3.35 21.79
CA ALA A 253 23.39 3.83 20.58
C ALA A 253 23.16 5.34 20.46
N ASP A 254 24.23 6.11 20.30
CA ASP A 254 24.21 7.54 19.97
C ASP A 254 23.57 7.80 18.59
#